data_16c8814a34b64a919773dd052bb6fa13
#
_entry.id   16c8814a34b64a919773dd052bb6fa13
#
_cell.length_a   1.000
_cell.length_b   1.000
_cell.length_c   1.000
_cell.angle_alpha   90.00
_cell.angle_beta   90.00
_cell.angle_gamma   90.00
#
_symmetry.space_group_name_H-M   'P 1'
#
loop_
_entity.id
_entity.type
_entity.pdbx_description
1 polymer ?
#
loop_
_entity_poly.entity_id
_entity_poly.type
_entity_poly.pdbx_seq_one_letter_code
_entity_poly.pdbx_strand_id
1 'polypeptide(L)'
;YKDISSFERDKRKINIIGRDGTLLCSFYGKFEDIESLLPASFHRCHNSIFLNLAMVKSLENGCFILRDGRAVTISRSHKSESQLAFARFLAGGR
;
A
#
# COMPACT_ATOMS: atom_id res chain seq x y z
N TYR A 1 12.64 1.15 3.06
CA TYR A 1 11.28 1.13 2.49
C TYR A 1 11.16 0.22 1.28
N LYS A 2 12.22 0.00 0.54
CA LYS A 2 12.13 -0.83 -0.67
C LYS A 2 11.79 -2.29 -0.40
N ASP A 3 12.00 -2.75 0.84
CA ASP A 3 11.67 -4.10 1.23
C ASP A 3 10.30 -4.21 1.90
N ILE A 4 9.58 -3.09 1.98
CA ILE A 4 8.26 -3.05 2.60
C ILE A 4 7.20 -3.02 1.50
N SER A 5 6.28 -3.98 1.57
CA SER A 5 5.14 -4.06 0.65
C SER A 5 3.99 -3.18 1.11
N SER A 6 3.67 -3.20 2.39
CA SER A 6 2.52 -2.44 2.89
C SER A 6 2.61 -2.19 4.39
N PHE A 7 1.84 -1.18 4.82
CA PHE A 7 1.52 -0.94 6.23
C PHE A 7 0.04 -1.24 6.37
N GLU A 8 -0.32 -2.15 7.25
CA GLU A 8 -1.71 -2.57 7.42
C GLU A 8 -2.15 -2.38 8.86
N ARG A 9 -3.28 -1.72 9.04
CA ARG A 9 -3.81 -1.44 10.37
C ARG A 9 -4.80 -2.51 10.79
N ASP A 10 -4.59 -3.03 12.01
CA ASP A 10 -5.51 -3.91 12.69
C ASP A 10 -5.84 -3.27 14.04
N LYS A 11 -6.97 -2.57 14.10
CA LYS A 11 -7.38 -1.79 15.27
C LYS A 11 -6.36 -0.70 15.57
N ARG A 12 -5.60 -0.78 16.66
CA ARG A 12 -4.59 0.22 17.02
C ARG A 12 -3.19 -0.22 16.65
N LYS A 13 -3.08 -1.38 16.03
CA LYS A 13 -1.79 -1.99 15.71
C LYS A 13 -1.52 -1.81 14.23
N ILE A 14 -0.32 -1.40 13.90
CA ILE A 14 0.11 -1.26 12.51
C ILE A 14 1.12 -2.37 12.22
N ASN A 15 0.83 -3.16 11.21
CA ASN A 15 1.68 -4.27 10.79
C ASN A 15 2.47 -3.84 9.56
N ILE A 16 3.78 -4.06 9.60
CA ILE A 16 4.65 -3.79 8.46
C ILE A 16 4.89 -5.10 7.73
N ILE A 17 4.43 -5.16 6.48
CA ILE A 17 4.49 -6.37 5.67
C ILE A 17 5.63 -6.25 4.67
N GLY A 18 6.46 -7.27 4.60
CA GLY A 18 7.59 -7.34 3.69
C GLY A 18 7.17 -7.70 2.27
N ARG A 19 8.15 -7.63 1.35
CA ARG A 19 7.91 -7.83 -0.08
C ARG A 19 7.46 -9.25 -0.43
N ASP A 20 7.69 -10.20 0.44
CA ASP A 20 7.24 -11.59 0.26
C ASP A 20 5.97 -11.92 1.04
N GLY A 21 5.34 -10.90 1.65
CA GLY A 21 4.13 -11.10 2.45
C GLY A 21 4.39 -11.40 3.90
N THR A 22 5.64 -11.47 4.32
CA THR A 22 5.99 -11.78 5.70
C THR A 22 5.76 -10.58 6.61
N LEU A 23 5.27 -10.83 7.80
CA LEU A 23 5.15 -9.77 8.81
C LEU A 23 6.55 -9.44 9.34
N LEU A 24 7.00 -8.22 9.10
CA LEU A 24 8.33 -7.78 9.54
C LEU A 24 8.31 -7.31 10.99
N CYS A 25 7.33 -6.49 11.35
CA CYS A 25 7.15 -6.03 12.72
C CYS A 25 5.79 -5.39 12.87
N SER A 26 5.44 -5.07 14.12
CA SER A 26 4.18 -4.41 14.44
C SER A 26 4.44 -3.37 15.51
N PHE A 27 3.65 -2.31 15.51
CA PHE A 27 3.71 -1.30 16.55
C PHE A 27 2.33 -0.67 16.72
N TYR A 28 2.13 0.00 17.85
CA TYR A 28 0.90 0.72 18.10
C TYR A 28 1.04 2.15 17.60
N GLY A 29 0.03 2.64 16.89
CA GLY A 29 0.08 3.99 16.35
C GLY A 29 -1.10 4.27 15.47
N LYS A 30 -1.08 5.47 14.87
CA LYS A 30 -2.12 5.93 13.95
C LYS A 30 -1.54 6.10 12.56
N PHE A 31 -2.34 5.80 11.54
CA PHE A 31 -1.93 6.01 10.17
C PHE A 31 -1.59 7.47 9.89
N GLU A 32 -2.33 8.39 10.50
CA GLU A 32 -2.07 9.82 10.31
C GLU A 32 -0.65 10.20 10.71
N ASP A 33 -0.09 9.52 11.69
CA ASP A 33 1.25 9.83 12.19
C ASP A 33 2.33 9.32 11.25
N ILE A 34 2.06 8.27 10.48
CA ILE A 34 3.07 7.71 9.56
C ILE A 34 2.91 8.21 8.14
N GLU A 35 1.73 8.68 7.78
CA GLU A 35 1.43 9.09 6.41
C GLU A 35 2.41 10.15 5.90
N SER A 36 2.71 11.14 6.71
CA SER A 36 3.62 12.21 6.35
C SER A 36 5.08 11.77 6.25
N LEU A 37 5.40 10.60 6.77
CA LEU A 37 6.76 10.07 6.78
C LEU A 37 7.04 9.12 5.64
N LEU A 38 5.99 8.67 4.93
CA LEU A 38 6.14 7.67 3.88
C LEU A 38 6.58 8.30 2.57
N PRO A 39 7.42 7.57 1.80
CA PRO A 39 7.78 8.02 0.45
C PRO A 39 6.56 8.11 -0.46
N ALA A 40 6.69 8.88 -1.54
CA ALA A 40 5.61 9.09 -2.50
C ALA A 40 5.15 7.79 -3.18
N SER A 41 5.96 6.74 -3.15
CA SER A 41 5.59 5.45 -3.73
C SER A 41 4.53 4.72 -2.91
N PHE A 42 4.30 5.13 -1.67
CA PHE A 42 3.26 4.53 -0.84
C PHE A 42 1.94 5.26 -1.06
N HIS A 43 0.88 4.50 -1.24
CA HIS A 43 -0.44 5.03 -1.51
C HIS A 43 -1.47 4.34 -0.62
N ARG A 44 -2.38 5.13 -0.05
CA ARG A 44 -3.46 4.60 0.77
C ARG A 44 -4.58 4.13 -0.14
N CYS A 45 -4.65 2.83 -0.37
CA CYS A 45 -5.66 2.23 -1.23
C CYS A 45 -6.86 1.70 -0.45
N HIS A 46 -6.78 1.73 0.87
CA HIS A 46 -7.83 1.26 1.76
C HIS A 46 -7.66 2.01 3.08
N ASN A 47 -8.75 2.18 3.84
CA ASN A 47 -8.66 2.87 5.12
C ASN A 47 -7.63 2.23 6.06
N SER A 48 -7.36 0.96 5.88
CA SER A 48 -6.44 0.19 6.73
C SER A 48 -5.16 -0.24 6.04
N ILE A 49 -4.88 0.27 4.82
CA ILE A 49 -3.70 -0.19 4.06
C ILE A 49 -3.02 0.96 3.33
N PHE A 50 -1.71 1.12 3.60
CA PHE A 50 -0.79 1.89 2.75
C PHE A 50 0.03 0.88 1.95
N LEU A 51 -0.03 0.95 0.64
CA LEU A 51 0.61 0.00 -0.25
C LEU A 51 1.77 0.64 -0.99
N ASN A 52 2.89 -0.07 -1.07
CA ASN A 52 4.04 0.37 -1.86
C ASN A 52 3.79 0.05 -3.32
N LEU A 53 3.57 1.09 -4.14
CA LEU A 53 3.25 0.92 -5.55
C LEU A 53 4.38 0.24 -6.33
N ALA A 54 5.61 0.30 -5.84
CA ALA A 54 6.74 -0.40 -6.47
C ALA A 54 6.58 -1.92 -6.43
N MET A 55 5.74 -2.43 -5.54
CA MET A 55 5.48 -3.87 -5.43
C MET A 55 4.29 -4.31 -6.29
N VAL A 56 3.62 -3.37 -6.95
CA VAL A 56 2.41 -3.66 -7.72
C VAL A 56 2.78 -4.04 -9.14
N LYS A 57 2.21 -5.15 -9.59
CA LYS A 57 2.36 -5.63 -10.96
C LYS A 57 1.29 -5.03 -11.88
N SER A 58 0.04 -5.03 -11.42
CA SER A 58 -1.07 -4.56 -12.23
C SER A 58 -2.26 -4.16 -11.36
N LEU A 59 -3.22 -3.50 -11.99
CA LEU A 59 -4.48 -3.10 -11.36
C LEU A 59 -5.60 -3.84 -12.11
N GLU A 60 -6.28 -4.75 -11.41
CA GLU A 60 -7.30 -5.60 -12.02
C GLU A 60 -8.50 -5.77 -11.10
N ASN A 61 -9.69 -5.60 -11.65
CA ASN A 61 -10.94 -5.88 -10.95
C ASN A 61 -11.05 -5.24 -9.57
N GLY A 62 -10.60 -3.99 -9.44
CA GLY A 62 -10.67 -3.27 -8.19
C GLY A 62 -9.63 -3.68 -7.16
N CYS A 63 -8.60 -4.38 -7.59
CA CYS A 63 -7.51 -4.83 -6.72
C CYS A 63 -6.17 -4.49 -7.34
N PHE A 64 -5.20 -4.21 -6.48
CA PHE A 64 -3.81 -4.17 -6.89
C PHE A 64 -3.25 -5.59 -6.80
N ILE A 65 -2.69 -6.07 -7.91
CA ILE A 65 -2.04 -7.37 -7.94
C ILE A 65 -0.56 -7.16 -7.73
N LEU A 66 -0.02 -7.76 -6.69
CA LEU A 66 1.38 -7.61 -6.33
C LEU A 66 2.25 -8.57 -7.14
N ARG A 67 3.55 -8.28 -7.17
CA ARG A 67 4.50 -9.08 -7.94
C ARG A 67 4.61 -10.53 -7.45
N ASP A 68 4.28 -10.76 -6.16
CA ASP A 68 4.27 -12.12 -5.60
C ASP A 68 2.92 -12.82 -5.79
N GLY A 69 1.99 -12.20 -6.49
CA GLY A 69 0.68 -12.80 -6.79
C GLY A 69 -0.43 -12.45 -5.82
N ARG A 70 -0.12 -11.79 -4.72
CA ARG A 70 -1.17 -11.40 -3.76
C ARG A 70 -2.03 -10.29 -4.34
N ALA A 71 -3.31 -10.29 -3.98
CA ALA A 71 -4.25 -9.24 -4.36
C ALA A 71 -4.58 -8.38 -3.14
N VAL A 72 -4.52 -7.06 -3.33
CA VAL A 72 -4.86 -6.11 -2.27
C VAL A 72 -6.08 -5.32 -2.74
N THR A 73 -7.18 -5.46 -2.01
CA THR A 73 -8.44 -4.82 -2.36
C THR A 73 -8.33 -3.31 -2.18
N ILE A 74 -8.79 -2.58 -3.20
CA ILE A 74 -8.91 -1.12 -3.13
C ILE A 74 -10.32 -0.82 -2.63
N SER A 75 -10.42 -0.03 -1.56
CA SER A 75 -11.74 0.33 -1.06
C SER A 75 -12.44 1.25 -2.05
N ARG A 76 -13.77 1.21 -2.05
CA ARG A 76 -14.57 1.97 -2.99
C ARG A 76 -14.23 3.47 -2.97
N SER A 77 -14.03 4.02 -1.78
CA SER A 77 -13.75 5.44 -1.63
C SER A 77 -12.36 5.85 -2.14
N HIS A 78 -11.46 4.88 -2.35
CA HIS A 78 -10.10 5.14 -2.81
C HIS A 78 -9.86 4.72 -4.25
N LYS A 79 -10.89 4.26 -4.95
CA LYS A 79 -10.72 3.66 -6.27
C LYS A 79 -10.15 4.63 -7.30
N SER A 80 -10.76 5.80 -7.44
CA SER A 80 -10.31 6.78 -8.44
C SER A 80 -8.91 7.29 -8.14
N GLU A 81 -8.64 7.60 -6.87
CA GLU A 81 -7.32 8.06 -6.47
C GLU A 81 -6.25 7.00 -6.69
N SER A 82 -6.60 5.72 -6.44
CA SER A 82 -5.66 4.62 -6.62
C SER A 82 -5.32 4.41 -8.08
N GLN A 83 -6.29 4.51 -8.97
CA GLN A 83 -6.04 4.42 -10.40
C GLN A 83 -5.10 5.51 -10.86
N LEU A 84 -5.35 6.74 -10.42
CA LEU A 84 -4.52 7.88 -10.78
C LEU A 84 -3.11 7.77 -10.20
N ALA A 85 -3.00 7.36 -8.95
CA ALA A 85 -1.71 7.20 -8.29
C ALA A 85 -0.85 6.15 -8.99
N PHE A 86 -1.46 5.04 -9.38
CA PHE A 86 -0.72 3.98 -10.08
C PHE A 86 -0.29 4.43 -11.47
N ALA A 87 -1.16 5.14 -12.19
CA ALA A 87 -0.81 5.68 -13.50
C ALA A 87 0.38 6.64 -13.42
N ARG A 88 0.37 7.52 -12.41
CA ARG A 88 1.48 8.45 -12.18
C ARG A 88 2.77 7.72 -11.83
N PHE A 89 2.66 6.68 -11.02
CA PHE A 89 3.82 5.91 -10.64
C PHE A 89 4.44 5.23 -11.86
N LEU A 90 3.61 4.63 -12.73
CA LEU A 90 4.08 3.98 -13.95
C LEU A 90 4.74 4.97 -14.91
N ALA A 91 4.29 6.22 -14.89
CA ALA A 91 4.86 7.28 -15.73
C ALA A 91 6.15 7.85 -15.13
N GLY A 92 6.64 7.31 -14.02
CA GLY A 92 7.85 7.78 -13.37
C GLY A 92 7.67 8.93 -12.41
N GLY A 93 6.43 9.27 -12.08
CA GLY A 93 6.13 10.38 -11.19
C GLY A 93 6.05 9.99 -9.73
N ARG A 94 7.05 9.29 -9.23
CA ARG A 94 7.06 8.82 -7.83
C ARG A 94 7.28 9.91 -6.83
#